data_44ced39e4ab730bd04c5d97c8021e9a6
#
_entry.id   44ced39e4ab730bd04c5d97c8021e9a6
#
_cell.length_a   1.000
_cell.length_b   1.000
_cell.length_c   1.000
_cell.angle_alpha   90.00
_cell.angle_beta   90.00
_cell.angle_gamma   90.00
#
_symmetry.space_group_name_H-M   'P 1'
#
loop_
_entity.id
_entity.type
_entity.pdbx_description
1 polymer ?
#
loop_
_entity_poly.entity_id
_entity_poly.type
_entity_poly.pdbx_seq_one_letter_code
_entity_poly.pdbx_strand_id
1 'polypeptide(L)'
;MKVTRIISLVLAITMLCTACGSKVGNDENAPTEEKRVFVDSCGREVLVDKEITKVALSGTLAQIVVFALAPEKMVGLVSEWDSMAKEYLATEYYQMPVIGQLYGGKGEINLEELLAVAPQLVIDIGEAKDGMAEDLDALQQQTGIPFVHIDAYLDNTAEMFRIVGDLLCAEEQAEKLATYWTTHFDMVNDILDEVGESKAELLYIAGDEGLNVIANGAYHSEVIDMFSNNIAIVENPSSKGTGNEVDMEQLLMWNPQYLIFDSESIYDQISERPEWQNMDAVKAGRYYEVPAGPYSWLGFPPSVQRILGMMWMEQLFYPEYCDFDLKAAVTEYYSLFYHCELTDVQYEALVANSLGKVG
;
A
#
# COMPACT_ATOMS: atom_id res chain seq x y z
N MET A 1 -17.78 -35.78 -84.83
CA MET A 1 -18.46 -37.11 -85.11
C MET A 1 -18.72 -37.79 -83.79
N LYS A 2 -20.02 -38.13 -83.53
CA LYS A 2 -20.57 -39.10 -82.62
C LYS A 2 -20.13 -39.04 -81.09
N VAL A 3 -20.89 -38.41 -80.21
CA VAL A 3 -22.06 -38.87 -79.42
C VAL A 3 -21.95 -40.34 -78.95
N THR A 4 -21.84 -40.55 -77.64
CA THR A 4 -22.57 -41.61 -76.97
C THR A 4 -22.74 -41.24 -75.51
N ARG A 5 -24.00 -41.15 -75.03
CA ARG A 5 -24.49 -41.06 -73.66
C ARG A 5 -24.45 -42.43 -73.01
N ILE A 6 -24.02 -42.53 -71.82
CA ILE A 6 -24.32 -43.67 -70.95
C ILE A 6 -24.93 -43.15 -69.66
N ILE A 7 -26.15 -43.56 -69.42
CA ILE A 7 -26.94 -43.41 -68.21
C ILE A 7 -26.58 -44.56 -67.31
N SER A 8 -26.22 -44.28 -66.06
CA SER A 8 -26.08 -45.31 -65.01
C SER A 8 -26.90 -44.95 -63.81
N LEU A 9 -27.76 -45.83 -63.50
CA LEU A 9 -28.74 -46.05 -62.49
C LEU A 9 -28.14 -45.94 -61.06
N VAL A 10 -28.67 -45.07 -60.21
CA VAL A 10 -28.33 -44.99 -58.78
C VAL A 10 -29.28 -45.86 -57.98
N LEU A 11 -28.71 -46.87 -57.35
CA LEU A 11 -29.44 -47.75 -56.40
C LEU A 11 -29.32 -47.10 -55.03
N ALA A 12 -30.42 -46.68 -54.43
CA ALA A 12 -30.49 -46.17 -53.08
C ALA A 12 -30.56 -47.35 -52.09
N ILE A 13 -29.54 -47.47 -51.24
CA ILE A 13 -29.54 -48.34 -50.10
C ILE A 13 -29.78 -47.46 -48.86
N THR A 14 -30.98 -47.57 -48.27
CA THR A 14 -31.33 -46.99 -46.98
C THR A 14 -30.85 -47.91 -45.85
N MET A 15 -29.77 -47.55 -45.19
CA MET A 15 -29.39 -48.12 -43.88
C MET A 15 -29.98 -47.32 -42.76
N LEU A 16 -30.97 -47.87 -42.05
CA LEU A 16 -31.38 -47.37 -40.75
C LEU A 16 -30.29 -47.66 -39.71
N CYS A 17 -29.56 -46.62 -39.29
CA CYS A 17 -28.78 -46.63 -38.08
C CYS A 17 -29.57 -45.96 -36.95
N THR A 18 -30.15 -46.71 -36.07
CA THR A 18 -30.64 -46.24 -34.76
C THR A 18 -29.41 -45.89 -33.91
N ALA A 19 -29.02 -44.64 -33.91
CA ALA A 19 -28.04 -44.12 -32.95
C ALA A 19 -28.79 -43.57 -31.74
N CYS A 20 -28.60 -44.19 -30.58
CA CYS A 20 -28.89 -43.59 -29.27
C CYS A 20 -28.11 -42.30 -29.13
N GLY A 21 -28.78 -41.19 -29.34
CA GLY A 21 -28.27 -39.86 -29.02
C GLY A 21 -28.30 -39.62 -27.51
N SER A 22 -27.15 -39.77 -26.85
CA SER A 22 -26.95 -39.15 -25.57
C SER A 22 -27.04 -37.64 -25.81
N LYS A 23 -28.07 -37.02 -25.27
CA LYS A 23 -28.13 -35.55 -25.13
C LYS A 23 -26.99 -35.14 -24.21
N VAL A 24 -25.89 -34.66 -24.79
CA VAL A 24 -25.00 -33.75 -24.08
C VAL A 24 -25.84 -32.53 -23.79
N GLY A 25 -26.26 -32.36 -22.55
CA GLY A 25 -26.86 -31.15 -22.09
C GLY A 25 -25.80 -30.07 -22.21
N ASN A 26 -25.96 -29.14 -23.15
CA ASN A 26 -25.37 -27.85 -23.01
C ASN A 26 -26.02 -27.24 -21.76
N ASP A 27 -25.25 -27.13 -20.70
CA ASP A 27 -25.53 -26.21 -19.59
C ASP A 27 -25.40 -24.79 -20.13
N GLU A 28 -26.45 -24.31 -20.79
CA GLU A 28 -26.60 -22.91 -21.22
C GLU A 28 -26.85 -21.94 -20.05
N ASN A 29 -26.58 -22.34 -18.81
CA ASN A 29 -26.76 -21.56 -17.59
C ASN A 29 -25.49 -21.40 -16.74
N ALA A 30 -24.29 -21.47 -17.32
CA ALA A 30 -23.18 -20.81 -16.67
C ALA A 30 -23.43 -19.28 -16.81
N PRO A 31 -23.46 -18.49 -15.72
CA PRO A 31 -23.51 -17.06 -15.84
C PRO A 31 -22.31 -16.63 -16.68
N THR A 32 -22.58 -16.07 -17.87
CA THR A 32 -21.55 -15.37 -18.64
C THR A 32 -21.13 -14.18 -17.78
N GLU A 33 -19.97 -14.28 -17.12
CA GLU A 33 -19.39 -13.15 -16.40
C GLU A 33 -19.30 -11.99 -17.37
N GLU A 34 -20.08 -10.94 -17.11
CA GLU A 34 -20.06 -9.74 -17.94
C GLU A 34 -18.71 -9.04 -17.72
N LYS A 35 -18.05 -8.68 -18.83
CA LYS A 35 -16.75 -7.99 -18.78
C LYS A 35 -16.88 -6.53 -19.15
N ARG A 36 -15.95 -5.70 -18.64
CA ARG A 36 -15.78 -4.30 -19.02
C ARG A 36 -14.33 -4.00 -19.35
N VAL A 37 -14.10 -2.99 -20.17
CA VAL A 37 -12.75 -2.46 -20.37
C VAL A 37 -12.44 -1.48 -19.25
N PHE A 38 -11.32 -1.69 -18.59
CA PHE A 38 -10.72 -0.77 -17.62
C PHE A 38 -9.44 -0.19 -18.22
N VAL A 39 -9.29 1.13 -18.19
CA VAL A 39 -8.05 1.80 -18.61
C VAL A 39 -7.24 2.07 -17.36
N ASP A 40 -6.09 1.44 -17.25
CA ASP A 40 -5.21 1.59 -16.09
C ASP A 40 -4.31 2.84 -16.19
N SER A 41 -3.56 3.15 -15.13
CA SER A 41 -2.71 4.34 -15.09
C SER A 41 -1.51 4.28 -16.05
N CYS A 42 -1.15 3.09 -16.54
CA CYS A 42 -0.18 2.94 -17.63
C CYS A 42 -0.79 3.18 -19.02
N GLY A 43 -2.09 3.48 -19.13
CA GLY A 43 -2.84 3.69 -20.36
C GLY A 43 -3.20 2.39 -21.08
N ARG A 44 -3.12 1.22 -20.42
CA ARG A 44 -3.46 -0.09 -20.96
C ARG A 44 -4.97 -0.31 -20.89
N GLU A 45 -5.58 -0.82 -21.95
CA GLU A 45 -6.96 -1.29 -21.96
C GLU A 45 -7.03 -2.74 -21.52
N VAL A 46 -7.48 -2.98 -20.28
CA VAL A 46 -7.53 -4.31 -19.66
C VAL A 46 -8.98 -4.76 -19.56
N LEU A 47 -9.27 -5.96 -20.06
CA LEU A 47 -10.61 -6.56 -19.99
C LEU A 47 -10.79 -7.25 -18.64
N VAL A 48 -11.60 -6.67 -17.75
CA VAL A 48 -11.87 -7.16 -16.40
C VAL A 48 -13.33 -7.60 -16.25
N ASP A 49 -13.61 -8.46 -15.28
CA ASP A 49 -15.00 -8.81 -14.93
C ASP A 49 -15.72 -7.59 -14.36
N LYS A 50 -17.02 -7.45 -14.64
CA LYS A 50 -17.83 -6.38 -14.05
C LYS A 50 -18.00 -6.55 -12.56
N GLU A 51 -18.09 -7.78 -12.07
CA GLU A 51 -18.19 -8.12 -10.66
C GLU A 51 -16.92 -8.88 -10.25
N ILE A 52 -16.09 -8.24 -9.44
CA ILE A 52 -14.82 -8.79 -8.94
C ILE A 52 -15.02 -9.16 -7.47
N THR A 53 -14.83 -10.43 -7.16
CA THR A 53 -14.97 -11.01 -5.81
C THR A 53 -13.67 -11.61 -5.30
N LYS A 54 -12.65 -11.77 -6.16
CA LYS A 54 -11.35 -12.35 -5.83
C LYS A 54 -10.22 -11.54 -6.45
N VAL A 55 -9.44 -10.91 -5.58
CA VAL A 55 -8.33 -10.03 -5.96
C VAL A 55 -7.04 -10.53 -5.35
N ALA A 56 -6.00 -10.68 -6.17
CA ALA A 56 -4.63 -10.76 -5.70
C ALA A 56 -3.93 -9.40 -5.81
N LEU A 57 -2.86 -9.25 -5.07
CA LEU A 57 -2.16 -7.98 -4.85
C LEU A 57 -0.72 -8.10 -5.33
N SER A 58 -0.18 -7.03 -5.93
CA SER A 58 1.18 -7.04 -6.47
C SER A 58 2.24 -6.70 -5.44
N GLY A 59 1.87 -5.92 -4.43
CA GLY A 59 2.80 -5.38 -3.44
C GLY A 59 2.10 -4.85 -2.20
N THR A 60 2.89 -4.44 -1.20
CA THR A 60 2.39 -4.03 0.11
C THR A 60 1.49 -2.79 0.05
N LEU A 61 1.74 -1.86 -0.89
CA LEU A 61 0.87 -0.68 -1.06
C LEU A 61 -0.53 -1.10 -1.48
N ALA A 62 -0.63 -2.01 -2.47
CA ALA A 62 -1.90 -2.57 -2.90
C ALA A 62 -2.60 -3.34 -1.76
N GLN A 63 -1.83 -4.07 -0.92
CA GLN A 63 -2.37 -4.78 0.24
C GLN A 63 -3.04 -3.83 1.23
N ILE A 64 -2.39 -2.72 1.58
CA ILE A 64 -2.94 -1.73 2.51
C ILE A 64 -4.21 -1.08 1.96
N VAL A 65 -4.20 -0.67 0.68
CA VAL A 65 -5.33 0.01 0.05
C VAL A 65 -6.53 -0.92 -0.12
N VAL A 66 -6.31 -2.12 -0.66
CA VAL A 66 -7.42 -3.08 -0.88
C VAL A 66 -7.95 -3.62 0.45
N PHE A 67 -7.09 -3.78 1.46
CA PHE A 67 -7.54 -4.13 2.81
C PHE A 67 -8.50 -3.06 3.39
N ALA A 68 -8.19 -1.79 3.23
CA ALA A 68 -9.07 -0.71 3.69
C ALA A 68 -10.40 -0.65 2.93
N LEU A 69 -10.41 -1.02 1.63
CA LEU A 69 -11.57 -0.93 0.76
C LEU A 69 -12.50 -2.14 0.83
N ALA A 70 -11.94 -3.35 0.67
CA ALA A 70 -12.70 -4.57 0.47
C ALA A 70 -11.87 -5.80 0.89
N PRO A 71 -11.55 -5.95 2.20
CA PRO A 71 -10.69 -7.02 2.69
C PRO A 71 -11.25 -8.42 2.39
N GLU A 72 -12.57 -8.56 2.30
CA GLU A 72 -13.25 -9.82 1.98
C GLU A 72 -13.01 -10.32 0.54
N LYS A 73 -12.50 -9.45 -0.33
CA LYS A 73 -12.17 -9.81 -1.73
C LYS A 73 -10.71 -10.27 -1.91
N MET A 74 -9.87 -10.03 -0.92
CA MET A 74 -8.48 -10.46 -0.95
C MET A 74 -8.39 -11.98 -0.91
N VAL A 75 -7.58 -12.58 -1.78
CA VAL A 75 -7.36 -14.05 -1.80
C VAL A 75 -6.06 -14.46 -1.12
N GLY A 76 -5.25 -13.53 -0.67
CA GLY A 76 -4.01 -13.74 0.04
C GLY A 76 -3.22 -12.46 0.26
N LEU A 77 -2.11 -12.58 0.95
CA LEU A 77 -1.19 -11.50 1.30
C LEU A 77 0.02 -11.50 0.37
N VAL A 78 0.63 -10.35 0.20
CA VAL A 78 1.93 -10.23 -0.51
C VAL A 78 3.10 -10.60 0.41
N SER A 79 2.95 -10.33 1.71
CA SER A 79 3.84 -10.72 2.79
C SER A 79 3.04 -10.89 4.07
N GLU A 80 3.59 -11.58 5.05
CA GLU A 80 2.99 -11.62 6.38
C GLU A 80 2.83 -10.20 6.93
N TRP A 81 1.77 -9.99 7.68
CA TRP A 81 1.61 -8.79 8.49
C TRP A 81 2.69 -8.75 9.57
N ASP A 82 3.11 -7.55 9.95
CA ASP A 82 3.95 -7.38 11.12
C ASP A 82 3.30 -7.97 12.39
N SER A 83 4.13 -8.34 13.36
CA SER A 83 3.66 -8.91 14.63
C SER A 83 2.70 -7.99 15.37
N MET A 84 2.89 -6.67 15.27
CA MET A 84 2.02 -5.65 15.87
C MET A 84 0.60 -5.65 15.28
N ALA A 85 0.44 -6.08 14.03
CA ALA A 85 -0.86 -6.13 13.38
C ALA A 85 -1.88 -7.03 14.08
N LYS A 86 -1.41 -8.02 14.87
CA LYS A 86 -2.30 -8.91 15.65
C LYS A 86 -3.18 -8.18 16.66
N GLU A 87 -2.76 -7.01 17.10
CA GLU A 87 -3.50 -6.21 18.07
C GLU A 87 -4.64 -5.42 17.42
N TYR A 88 -4.59 -5.27 16.10
CA TYR A 88 -5.51 -4.39 15.35
C TYR A 88 -6.35 -5.13 14.31
N LEU A 89 -5.86 -6.23 13.74
CA LEU A 89 -6.51 -6.93 12.64
C LEU A 89 -7.24 -8.18 13.12
N ALA A 90 -8.42 -8.44 12.55
CA ALA A 90 -9.14 -9.69 12.79
C ALA A 90 -8.31 -10.91 12.33
N THR A 91 -8.42 -12.00 13.09
CA THR A 91 -7.60 -13.21 12.89
C THR A 91 -7.71 -13.77 11.46
N GLU A 92 -8.86 -13.68 10.83
CA GLU A 92 -9.12 -14.15 9.48
C GLU A 92 -8.24 -13.45 8.44
N TYR A 93 -7.99 -12.14 8.59
CA TYR A 93 -7.11 -11.39 7.70
C TYR A 93 -5.64 -11.58 8.04
N TYR A 94 -5.33 -11.72 9.32
CA TYR A 94 -3.96 -11.94 9.77
C TYR A 94 -3.40 -13.30 9.31
N GLN A 95 -4.23 -14.32 9.16
CA GLN A 95 -3.84 -15.69 8.81
C GLN A 95 -4.05 -16.05 7.34
N MET A 96 -4.27 -15.09 6.46
CA MET A 96 -4.40 -15.35 5.03
C MET A 96 -3.09 -15.96 4.44
N PRO A 97 -3.19 -16.78 3.38
CA PRO A 97 -1.99 -17.34 2.73
C PRO A 97 -1.14 -16.23 2.09
N VAL A 98 0.18 -16.37 2.13
CA VAL A 98 1.12 -15.46 1.45
C VAL A 98 1.36 -15.97 0.03
N ILE A 99 1.08 -15.09 -0.97
CA ILE A 99 1.24 -15.38 -2.41
C ILE A 99 2.59 -14.82 -2.92
N GLY A 100 3.16 -13.84 -2.23
CA GLY A 100 4.35 -13.11 -2.65
C GLY A 100 4.01 -11.81 -3.38
N GLN A 101 5.04 -11.08 -3.83
CA GLN A 101 4.90 -9.75 -4.40
C GLN A 101 5.70 -9.59 -5.71
N LEU A 102 5.18 -8.73 -6.63
CA LEU A 102 5.85 -8.39 -7.88
C LEU A 102 6.90 -7.31 -7.70
N TYR A 103 6.53 -6.27 -6.95
CA TYR A 103 7.32 -5.07 -6.76
C TYR A 103 7.55 -4.80 -5.28
N GLY A 104 8.75 -4.30 -4.98
CA GLY A 104 9.17 -4.01 -3.62
C GLY A 104 9.70 -5.24 -2.86
N GLY A 105 10.53 -5.00 -1.84
CA GLY A 105 11.09 -6.04 -0.98
C GLY A 105 12.05 -7.01 -1.69
N LYS A 106 12.20 -8.20 -1.10
CA LYS A 106 13.10 -9.27 -1.58
C LYS A 106 12.33 -10.48 -2.13
N GLY A 107 11.00 -10.41 -2.18
CA GLY A 107 10.15 -11.51 -2.62
C GLY A 107 9.86 -11.46 -4.11
N GLU A 108 9.68 -12.61 -4.71
CA GLU A 108 9.08 -12.76 -6.04
C GLU A 108 7.67 -13.31 -5.87
N ILE A 109 6.75 -12.91 -6.76
CA ILE A 109 5.41 -13.49 -6.77
C ILE A 109 5.52 -14.98 -7.12
N ASN A 110 4.87 -15.81 -6.33
CA ASN A 110 4.76 -17.22 -6.64
C ASN A 110 3.60 -17.43 -7.62
N LEU A 111 3.90 -17.59 -8.90
CA LEU A 111 2.88 -17.78 -9.93
C LEU A 111 2.07 -19.08 -9.75
N GLU A 112 2.63 -20.12 -9.14
CA GLU A 112 1.88 -21.35 -8.85
C GLU A 112 0.83 -21.09 -7.75
N GLU A 113 1.20 -20.40 -6.68
CA GLU A 113 0.27 -19.98 -5.62
C GLU A 113 -0.78 -19.02 -6.16
N LEU A 114 -0.36 -18.01 -6.97
CA LEU A 114 -1.28 -17.09 -7.61
C LEU A 114 -2.34 -17.81 -8.44
N LEU A 115 -1.94 -18.77 -9.27
CA LEU A 115 -2.85 -19.55 -10.09
C LEU A 115 -3.73 -20.47 -9.24
N ALA A 116 -3.21 -21.01 -8.11
CA ALA A 116 -3.96 -21.89 -7.21
C ALA A 116 -5.11 -21.16 -6.50
N VAL A 117 -4.94 -19.89 -6.13
CA VAL A 117 -6.01 -19.08 -5.51
C VAL A 117 -7.01 -18.54 -6.54
N ALA A 118 -6.68 -18.63 -7.83
CA ALA A 118 -7.52 -18.28 -8.97
C ALA A 118 -8.21 -16.89 -8.82
N PRO A 119 -7.45 -15.78 -8.74
CA PRO A 119 -8.03 -14.45 -8.67
C PRO A 119 -8.62 -14.06 -10.03
N GLN A 120 -9.61 -13.18 -10.02
CA GLN A 120 -10.16 -12.58 -11.22
C GLN A 120 -9.30 -11.39 -11.72
N LEU A 121 -8.48 -10.84 -10.83
CA LEU A 121 -7.68 -9.65 -11.09
C LEU A 121 -6.45 -9.62 -10.16
N VAL A 122 -5.33 -9.11 -10.67
CA VAL A 122 -4.19 -8.65 -9.85
C VAL A 122 -4.13 -7.13 -9.91
N ILE A 123 -4.13 -6.48 -8.74
CA ILE A 123 -4.04 -5.02 -8.63
C ILE A 123 -2.65 -4.63 -8.16
N ASP A 124 -2.02 -3.73 -8.90
CA ASP A 124 -0.81 -3.01 -8.52
C ASP A 124 -1.16 -1.56 -8.20
N ILE A 125 -0.63 -1.04 -7.08
CA ILE A 125 -0.86 0.34 -6.63
C ILE A 125 0.47 0.95 -6.22
N GLY A 126 0.75 2.15 -6.70
CA GLY A 126 1.96 2.90 -6.37
C GLY A 126 2.43 3.80 -7.49
N GLU A 127 3.73 4.07 -7.53
CA GLU A 127 4.35 4.81 -8.62
C GLU A 127 4.65 3.89 -9.80
N ALA A 128 4.27 4.30 -11.00
CA ALA A 128 4.60 3.57 -12.22
C ALA A 128 6.12 3.53 -12.43
N LYS A 129 6.63 2.35 -12.80
CA LYS A 129 8.05 2.14 -13.08
C LYS A 129 8.29 2.06 -14.58
N ASP A 130 9.53 2.38 -15.00
CA ASP A 130 9.94 2.20 -16.39
C ASP A 130 9.72 0.75 -16.84
N GLY A 131 9.02 0.57 -17.97
CA GLY A 131 8.72 -0.76 -18.51
C GLY A 131 7.56 -1.51 -17.85
N MET A 132 6.84 -0.89 -16.89
CA MET A 132 5.77 -1.55 -16.14
C MET A 132 4.63 -2.05 -17.04
N ALA A 133 4.25 -1.28 -18.06
CA ALA A 133 3.17 -1.69 -18.97
C ALA A 133 3.51 -3.02 -19.68
N GLU A 134 4.74 -3.15 -20.17
CA GLU A 134 5.24 -4.36 -20.83
C GLU A 134 5.34 -5.54 -19.86
N ASP A 135 5.79 -5.29 -18.63
CA ASP A 135 5.90 -6.33 -17.60
C ASP A 135 4.53 -6.89 -17.23
N LEU A 136 3.54 -6.01 -17.02
CA LEU A 136 2.17 -6.43 -16.68
C LEU A 136 1.49 -7.15 -17.85
N ASP A 137 1.74 -6.74 -19.11
CA ASP A 137 1.25 -7.46 -20.28
C ASP A 137 1.86 -8.86 -20.40
N ALA A 138 3.15 -9.00 -20.11
CA ALA A 138 3.83 -10.30 -20.12
C ALA A 138 3.26 -11.22 -19.04
N LEU A 139 3.03 -10.72 -17.83
CA LEU A 139 2.42 -11.48 -16.73
C LEU A 139 0.98 -11.89 -17.05
N GLN A 140 0.18 -10.98 -17.61
CA GLN A 140 -1.17 -11.27 -18.06
C GLN A 140 -1.18 -12.35 -19.16
N GLN A 141 -0.26 -12.30 -20.11
CA GLN A 141 -0.12 -13.32 -21.15
C GLN A 141 0.30 -14.69 -20.55
N GLN A 142 1.20 -14.67 -19.57
CA GLN A 142 1.71 -15.90 -18.94
C GLN A 142 0.67 -16.59 -18.07
N THR A 143 -0.11 -15.83 -17.31
CA THR A 143 -1.05 -16.37 -16.30
C THR A 143 -2.47 -16.47 -16.82
N GLY A 144 -2.86 -15.69 -17.82
CA GLY A 144 -4.24 -15.51 -18.26
C GLY A 144 -5.10 -14.69 -17.29
N ILE A 145 -4.52 -14.13 -16.24
CA ILE A 145 -5.19 -13.26 -15.26
C ILE A 145 -4.99 -11.80 -15.67
N PRO A 146 -6.02 -10.94 -15.63
CA PRO A 146 -5.86 -9.50 -15.82
C PRO A 146 -4.95 -8.89 -14.74
N PHE A 147 -4.05 -7.98 -15.15
CA PHE A 147 -3.22 -7.16 -14.26
C PHE A 147 -3.50 -5.69 -14.55
N VAL A 148 -3.73 -4.89 -13.52
CA VAL A 148 -3.93 -3.44 -13.64
C VAL A 148 -2.99 -2.69 -12.71
N HIS A 149 -2.53 -1.52 -13.15
CA HIS A 149 -1.77 -0.58 -12.34
C HIS A 149 -2.58 0.68 -12.07
N ILE A 150 -2.51 1.18 -10.84
CA ILE A 150 -3.18 2.40 -10.40
C ILE A 150 -2.16 3.28 -9.69
N ASP A 151 -1.93 4.47 -10.24
CA ASP A 151 -1.03 5.46 -9.64
C ASP A 151 -1.52 5.90 -8.26
N ALA A 152 -0.59 5.96 -7.31
CA ALA A 152 -0.85 6.43 -5.96
C ALA A 152 0.27 7.35 -5.46
N TYR A 153 -0.06 8.64 -5.32
CA TYR A 153 0.75 9.71 -4.76
C TYR A 153 -0.05 10.39 -3.64
N LEU A 154 0.58 11.29 -2.87
CA LEU A 154 -0.12 12.00 -1.80
C LEU A 154 -1.29 12.83 -2.31
N ASP A 155 -1.10 13.51 -3.43
CA ASP A 155 -2.08 14.44 -4.02
C ASP A 155 -3.23 13.75 -4.76
N ASN A 156 -3.07 12.50 -5.22
CA ASN A 156 -4.12 11.77 -5.93
C ASN A 156 -4.77 10.64 -5.10
N THR A 157 -4.41 10.47 -3.82
CA THR A 157 -4.87 9.34 -2.98
C THR A 157 -6.40 9.24 -2.91
N ALA A 158 -7.12 10.35 -2.81
CA ALA A 158 -8.59 10.34 -2.80
C ALA A 158 -9.17 9.81 -4.12
N GLU A 159 -8.59 10.19 -5.25
CA GLU A 159 -9.01 9.72 -6.56
C GLU A 159 -8.63 8.24 -6.76
N MET A 160 -7.45 7.84 -6.31
CA MET A 160 -7.03 6.43 -6.30
C MET A 160 -8.05 5.56 -5.56
N PHE A 161 -8.56 5.97 -4.39
CA PHE A 161 -9.61 5.23 -3.68
C PHE A 161 -10.89 5.10 -4.51
N ARG A 162 -11.32 6.17 -5.20
CA ARG A 162 -12.51 6.13 -6.06
C ARG A 162 -12.33 5.19 -7.24
N ILE A 163 -11.17 5.22 -7.88
CA ILE A 163 -10.84 4.33 -9.01
C ILE A 163 -10.85 2.85 -8.56
N VAL A 164 -10.17 2.54 -7.44
CA VAL A 164 -10.16 1.16 -6.92
C VAL A 164 -11.55 0.75 -6.43
N GLY A 165 -12.31 1.67 -5.84
CA GLY A 165 -13.69 1.44 -5.40
C GLY A 165 -14.62 1.08 -6.56
N ASP A 166 -14.57 1.83 -7.68
CA ASP A 166 -15.30 1.50 -8.90
C ASP A 166 -14.89 0.13 -9.47
N LEU A 167 -13.56 -0.13 -9.46
CA LEU A 167 -13.04 -1.40 -9.96
C LEU A 167 -13.52 -2.59 -9.14
N LEU A 168 -13.63 -2.45 -7.84
CA LEU A 168 -14.02 -3.50 -6.90
C LEU A 168 -15.50 -3.47 -6.50
N CYS A 169 -16.34 -2.59 -7.08
CA CYS A 169 -17.73 -2.39 -6.68
C CYS A 169 -17.85 -2.11 -5.16
N ALA A 170 -16.99 -1.24 -4.65
CA ALA A 170 -16.88 -0.82 -3.25
C ALA A 170 -16.96 0.72 -3.11
N GLU A 171 -17.77 1.38 -3.94
CA GLU A 171 -17.82 2.84 -4.10
C GLU A 171 -18.21 3.55 -2.80
N GLU A 172 -19.10 2.97 -1.98
CA GLU A 172 -19.50 3.56 -0.71
C GLU A 172 -18.32 3.64 0.28
N GLN A 173 -17.55 2.56 0.40
CA GLN A 173 -16.37 2.55 1.26
C GLN A 173 -15.27 3.45 0.70
N ALA A 174 -15.06 3.42 -0.62
CA ALA A 174 -14.10 4.27 -1.30
C ALA A 174 -14.34 5.76 -1.05
N GLU A 175 -15.60 6.20 -1.07
CA GLU A 175 -15.94 7.61 -0.82
C GLU A 175 -15.71 7.99 0.66
N LYS A 176 -15.92 7.08 1.61
CA LYS A 176 -15.58 7.33 3.02
C LYS A 176 -14.07 7.54 3.19
N LEU A 177 -13.26 6.64 2.60
CA LEU A 177 -11.80 6.74 2.65
C LEU A 177 -11.28 7.99 1.93
N ALA A 178 -11.82 8.30 0.74
CA ALA A 178 -11.47 9.49 -0.02
C ALA A 178 -11.83 10.78 0.73
N THR A 179 -13.00 10.83 1.37
CA THR A 179 -13.45 11.97 2.17
C THR A 179 -12.55 12.16 3.39
N TYR A 180 -12.24 11.08 4.12
CA TYR A 180 -11.30 11.14 5.25
C TYR A 180 -9.95 11.70 4.79
N TRP A 181 -9.39 11.14 3.71
CA TRP A 181 -8.12 11.60 3.16
C TRP A 181 -8.16 13.09 2.81
N THR A 182 -9.12 13.52 1.99
CA THR A 182 -9.22 14.91 1.53
C THR A 182 -9.35 15.86 2.72
N THR A 183 -10.22 15.55 3.68
CA THR A 183 -10.44 16.41 4.85
C THR A 183 -9.17 16.64 5.66
N HIS A 184 -8.42 15.58 5.93
CA HIS A 184 -7.21 15.71 6.74
C HIS A 184 -6.01 16.19 5.93
N PHE A 185 -5.93 15.84 4.63
CA PHE A 185 -4.84 16.31 3.78
C PHE A 185 -4.95 17.83 3.49
N ASP A 186 -6.16 18.34 3.29
CA ASP A 186 -6.38 19.79 3.16
C ASP A 186 -6.03 20.50 4.46
N MET A 187 -6.46 19.98 5.61
CA MET A 187 -6.15 20.52 6.93
C MET A 187 -4.64 20.59 7.18
N VAL A 188 -3.88 19.51 6.91
CA VAL A 188 -2.43 19.53 7.11
C VAL A 188 -1.72 20.49 6.16
N ASN A 189 -2.19 20.65 4.93
CA ASN A 189 -1.62 21.62 4.01
C ASN A 189 -1.88 23.08 4.47
N ASP A 190 -3.08 23.38 4.98
CA ASP A 190 -3.41 24.69 5.54
C ASP A 190 -2.49 25.06 6.72
N ILE A 191 -2.21 24.10 7.62
CA ILE A 191 -1.28 24.28 8.75
C ILE A 191 0.16 24.50 8.23
N LEU A 192 0.61 23.73 7.24
CA LEU A 192 1.95 23.91 6.65
C LEU A 192 2.11 25.27 5.99
N ASP A 193 1.06 25.80 5.35
CA ASP A 193 1.06 27.13 4.77
C ASP A 193 1.23 28.22 5.86
N GLU A 194 0.63 28.04 7.03
CA GLU A 194 0.82 28.94 8.19
C GLU A 194 2.23 28.84 8.80
N VAL A 195 2.78 27.62 8.91
CA VAL A 195 4.16 27.37 9.40
C VAL A 195 5.20 28.00 8.45
N GLY A 196 4.95 27.93 7.16
CA GLY A 196 5.80 28.47 6.11
C GLY A 196 7.23 27.89 6.11
N GLU A 197 8.25 28.76 6.06
CA GLU A 197 9.65 28.35 6.01
C GLU A 197 10.26 28.03 7.40
N SER A 198 9.50 28.24 8.49
CA SER A 198 10.00 28.08 9.87
C SER A 198 9.96 26.63 10.35
N LYS A 199 10.34 25.69 9.48
CA LYS A 199 10.30 24.27 9.79
C LYS A 199 11.42 23.82 10.74
N ALA A 200 11.10 22.89 11.65
CA ALA A 200 12.04 22.32 12.60
C ALA A 200 13.13 21.48 11.90
N GLU A 201 14.38 21.57 12.35
CA GLU A 201 15.49 20.74 11.87
C GLU A 201 15.37 19.33 12.46
N LEU A 202 15.35 18.32 11.59
CA LEU A 202 15.08 16.93 11.91
C LEU A 202 16.08 15.97 11.27
N LEU A 203 16.40 14.89 11.98
CA LEU A 203 16.90 13.64 11.43
C LEU A 203 15.93 12.50 11.73
N TYR A 204 15.62 11.70 10.72
CA TYR A 204 14.94 10.42 10.87
C TYR A 204 15.98 9.30 10.92
N ILE A 205 16.03 8.60 12.03
CA ILE A 205 17.02 7.56 12.36
C ILE A 205 16.37 6.18 12.20
N ALA A 206 17.05 5.30 11.48
CA ALA A 206 16.62 3.93 11.23
C ALA A 206 17.78 2.94 11.48
N GLY A 207 17.44 1.65 11.38
CA GLY A 207 18.37 0.54 11.52
C GLY A 207 18.71 0.18 12.96
N ASP A 208 19.14 -1.08 13.16
CA ASP A 208 19.36 -1.72 14.46
C ASP A 208 20.44 -1.06 15.31
N GLU A 209 21.35 -0.31 14.68
CA GLU A 209 22.41 0.44 15.36
C GLU A 209 22.15 1.96 15.39
N GLY A 210 21.05 2.41 14.78
CA GLY A 210 20.73 3.84 14.66
C GLY A 210 21.67 4.61 13.75
N LEU A 211 22.35 3.94 12.85
CA LEU A 211 23.35 4.52 11.93
C LEU A 211 22.82 4.58 10.48
N ASN A 212 21.51 4.57 10.31
CA ASN A 212 20.86 4.82 9.04
C ASN A 212 19.98 6.07 9.14
N VAL A 213 19.94 6.86 8.08
CA VAL A 213 19.08 8.05 7.98
C VAL A 213 18.23 8.00 6.73
N ILE A 214 17.01 8.50 6.80
CA ILE A 214 16.20 8.77 5.62
C ILE A 214 16.60 10.16 5.11
N ALA A 215 17.41 10.16 4.04
CA ALA A 215 18.02 11.37 3.51
C ALA A 215 16.98 12.28 2.82
N ASN A 216 17.23 13.59 2.87
CA ASN A 216 16.45 14.59 2.16
C ASN A 216 16.37 14.27 0.66
N GLY A 217 15.18 14.36 0.08
CA GLY A 217 14.91 14.04 -1.32
C GLY A 217 14.86 12.55 -1.65
N ALA A 218 14.93 11.65 -0.65
CA ALA A 218 14.69 10.23 -0.86
C ALA A 218 13.19 9.94 -1.06
N TYR A 219 12.86 8.84 -1.72
CA TYR A 219 11.45 8.43 -1.90
C TYR A 219 10.69 8.29 -0.56
N HIS A 220 11.37 7.78 0.47
CA HIS A 220 10.78 7.60 1.79
C HIS A 220 10.79 8.87 2.66
N SER A 221 11.43 9.97 2.23
CA SER A 221 11.47 11.21 3.01
C SER A 221 10.34 12.19 2.69
N GLU A 222 9.46 11.89 1.74
CA GLU A 222 8.45 12.83 1.24
C GLU A 222 7.69 13.55 2.38
N VAL A 223 7.09 12.81 3.32
CA VAL A 223 6.40 13.40 4.47
C VAL A 223 7.37 14.11 5.40
N ILE A 224 8.55 13.53 5.67
CA ILE A 224 9.56 14.15 6.53
C ILE A 224 9.99 15.50 5.96
N ASP A 225 10.24 15.58 4.66
CA ASP A 225 10.67 16.80 3.96
C ASP A 225 9.53 17.84 3.86
N MET A 226 8.27 17.39 3.80
CA MET A 226 7.12 18.29 3.86
C MET A 226 7.02 19.01 5.21
N PHE A 227 7.19 18.29 6.31
CA PHE A 227 6.94 18.78 7.68
C PHE A 227 8.18 19.27 8.42
N SER A 228 9.37 19.09 7.88
CA SER A 228 10.61 19.48 8.55
C SER A 228 11.68 19.99 7.58
N ASN A 229 12.69 20.62 8.14
CA ASN A 229 13.97 20.79 7.47
C ASN A 229 14.80 19.52 7.74
N ASN A 230 14.64 18.53 6.88
CA ASN A 230 15.40 17.28 6.94
C ASN A 230 16.87 17.57 6.59
N ILE A 231 17.72 17.58 7.60
CA ILE A 231 19.14 17.94 7.44
C ILE A 231 20.05 16.76 7.07
N ALA A 232 19.50 15.57 6.82
CA ALA A 232 20.24 14.41 6.31
C ALA A 232 20.59 14.61 4.83
N ILE A 233 21.52 15.50 4.55
CA ILE A 233 22.00 15.78 3.19
C ILE A 233 23.13 14.81 2.83
N VAL A 234 22.88 13.95 1.84
CA VAL A 234 23.85 12.98 1.32
C VAL A 234 24.01 13.13 -0.19
N GLU A 235 25.10 12.66 -0.76
CA GLU A 235 25.36 12.77 -2.20
C GLU A 235 24.35 11.97 -3.05
N ASN A 236 23.98 10.77 -2.57
CA ASN A 236 23.08 9.86 -3.28
C ASN A 236 22.01 9.35 -2.32
N PRO A 237 20.84 10.01 -2.23
CA PRO A 237 19.74 9.55 -1.39
C PRO A 237 19.25 8.15 -1.79
N SER A 238 19.14 7.26 -0.81
CA SER A 238 18.69 5.89 -1.03
C SER A 238 17.16 5.85 -1.25
N SER A 239 16.73 5.15 -2.29
CA SER A 239 15.30 4.85 -2.50
C SER A 239 14.79 3.67 -1.67
N LYS A 240 15.64 3.07 -0.81
CA LYS A 240 15.25 1.95 0.06
C LYS A 240 14.76 2.45 1.40
N GLY A 241 13.78 1.77 1.98
CA GLY A 241 13.27 2.06 3.33
C GLY A 241 14.31 1.96 4.44
N THR A 242 15.42 1.26 4.21
CA THR A 242 16.56 1.22 5.13
C THR A 242 17.40 2.51 5.15
N GLY A 243 17.15 3.44 4.23
CA GLY A 243 17.86 4.71 4.15
C GLY A 243 19.34 4.62 3.73
N ASN A 244 20.10 5.64 4.10
CA ASN A 244 21.53 5.76 3.88
C ASN A 244 22.29 5.45 5.16
N GLU A 245 23.32 4.60 5.07
CA GLU A 245 24.23 4.35 6.17
C GLU A 245 25.15 5.57 6.40
N VAL A 246 25.30 5.98 7.66
CA VAL A 246 26.13 7.08 8.11
C VAL A 246 26.92 6.66 9.36
N ASP A 247 27.94 7.43 9.72
CA ASP A 247 28.63 7.20 10.99
C ASP A 247 28.20 8.20 12.08
N MET A 248 28.57 7.90 13.32
CA MET A 248 28.23 8.75 14.46
C MET A 248 28.85 10.15 14.36
N GLU A 249 30.00 10.30 13.71
CA GLU A 249 30.66 11.59 13.52
C GLU A 249 29.77 12.48 12.62
N GLN A 250 29.22 11.92 11.55
CA GLN A 250 28.31 12.63 10.68
C GLN A 250 27.01 13.03 11.40
N LEU A 251 26.42 12.14 12.22
CA LEU A 251 25.25 12.45 13.01
C LEU A 251 25.51 13.58 14.01
N LEU A 252 26.65 13.56 14.68
CA LEU A 252 27.09 14.62 15.61
C LEU A 252 27.41 15.94 14.90
N MET A 253 27.90 15.90 13.67
CA MET A 253 28.11 17.11 12.85
C MET A 253 26.79 17.76 12.45
N TRP A 254 25.79 16.97 12.06
CA TRP A 254 24.46 17.50 11.75
C TRP A 254 23.75 18.08 12.98
N ASN A 255 23.84 17.38 14.12
CA ASN A 255 23.31 17.80 15.45
C ASN A 255 21.92 18.46 15.36
N PRO A 256 20.86 17.75 14.94
CA PRO A 256 19.55 18.30 14.65
C PRO A 256 18.86 18.88 15.88
N GLN A 257 17.81 19.66 15.64
CA GLN A 257 16.92 20.15 16.70
C GLN A 257 16.07 19.02 17.29
N TYR A 258 15.63 18.07 16.42
CA TYR A 258 14.81 16.92 16.78
C TYR A 258 15.33 15.63 16.15
N LEU A 259 15.11 14.51 16.84
CA LEU A 259 15.36 13.17 16.34
C LEU A 259 14.04 12.40 16.31
N ILE A 260 13.74 11.75 15.20
CA ILE A 260 12.70 10.72 15.13
C ILE A 260 13.38 9.38 14.86
N PHE A 261 13.07 8.39 15.66
CA PHE A 261 13.54 7.01 15.49
C PHE A 261 12.45 6.16 14.86
N ASP A 262 12.83 5.32 13.92
CA ASP A 262 11.98 4.25 13.43
C ASP A 262 11.60 3.29 14.57
N SER A 263 10.40 2.71 14.52
CA SER A 263 9.88 1.81 15.55
C SER A 263 10.73 0.54 15.77
N GLU A 264 11.56 0.18 14.80
CA GLU A 264 12.47 -0.95 14.87
C GLU A 264 13.94 -0.51 15.10
N SER A 265 14.18 0.74 15.53
CA SER A 265 15.52 1.27 15.74
C SER A 265 15.92 1.23 17.23
N ILE A 266 16.81 2.13 17.62
CA ILE A 266 17.48 2.11 18.94
C ILE A 266 16.83 3.02 19.98
N TYR A 267 15.59 3.48 19.76
CA TYR A 267 14.94 4.46 20.63
C TYR A 267 15.05 4.13 22.13
N ASP A 268 14.71 2.91 22.52
CA ASP A 268 14.78 2.45 23.91
C ASP A 268 16.18 2.39 24.50
N GLN A 269 17.21 2.36 23.65
CA GLN A 269 18.61 2.24 24.03
C GLN A 269 19.31 3.61 24.14
N ILE A 270 18.68 4.69 23.67
CA ILE A 270 19.32 6.03 23.57
C ILE A 270 19.85 6.52 24.91
N SER A 271 19.13 6.25 26.02
CA SER A 271 19.57 6.65 27.35
C SER A 271 20.84 5.92 27.84
N GLU A 272 21.13 4.74 27.30
CA GLU A 272 22.24 3.86 27.68
C GLU A 272 23.44 3.98 26.75
N ARG A 273 23.32 4.70 25.61
CA ARG A 273 24.36 4.86 24.59
C ARG A 273 25.11 6.19 24.77
N PRO A 274 26.35 6.21 25.29
CA PRO A 274 27.07 7.45 25.63
C PRO A 274 27.35 8.36 24.44
N GLU A 275 27.52 7.79 23.25
CA GLU A 275 27.73 8.53 21.99
C GLU A 275 26.55 9.43 21.63
N TRP A 276 25.33 8.97 21.87
CA TRP A 276 24.10 9.72 21.63
C TRP A 276 23.86 10.83 22.66
N GLN A 277 24.39 10.67 23.89
CA GLN A 277 24.25 11.67 24.96
C GLN A 277 24.98 13.00 24.65
N ASN A 278 25.79 13.05 23.60
CA ASN A 278 26.46 14.27 23.15
C ASN A 278 25.59 15.14 22.26
N MET A 279 24.50 14.60 21.68
CA MET A 279 23.57 15.33 20.80
C MET A 279 22.68 16.28 21.63
N ASP A 280 22.48 17.49 21.12
CA ASP A 280 21.67 18.51 21.82
C ASP A 280 20.19 18.13 21.88
N ALA A 281 19.67 17.46 20.86
CA ALA A 281 18.31 16.91 20.87
C ALA A 281 18.12 15.90 22.01
N VAL A 282 19.09 14.98 22.21
CA VAL A 282 19.02 13.97 23.27
C VAL A 282 19.10 14.62 24.66
N LYS A 283 20.05 15.56 24.87
CA LYS A 283 20.17 16.31 26.13
C LYS A 283 18.90 17.08 26.49
N ALA A 284 18.20 17.56 25.48
CA ALA A 284 16.97 18.34 25.67
C ALA A 284 15.69 17.48 25.69
N GLY A 285 15.82 16.15 25.58
CA GLY A 285 14.66 15.24 25.52
C GLY A 285 13.84 15.31 24.23
N ARG A 286 14.38 15.95 23.18
CA ARG A 286 13.71 16.12 21.89
C ARG A 286 14.02 14.99 20.92
N TYR A 287 13.75 13.77 21.35
CA TYR A 287 13.87 12.56 20.54
C TYR A 287 12.63 11.69 20.76
N TYR A 288 12.07 11.15 19.70
CA TYR A 288 10.78 10.50 19.67
C TYR A 288 10.84 9.26 18.81
N GLU A 289 10.01 8.28 19.11
CA GLU A 289 9.78 7.13 18.25
C GLU A 289 8.53 7.38 17.40
N VAL A 290 8.60 7.04 16.10
CA VAL A 290 7.43 7.13 15.24
C VAL A 290 6.37 6.13 15.71
N PRO A 291 5.09 6.54 15.85
CA PRO A 291 4.03 5.59 16.14
C PRO A 291 3.91 4.53 15.04
N ALA A 292 3.74 3.27 15.45
CA ALA A 292 3.62 2.15 14.53
C ALA A 292 2.59 1.13 15.03
N GLY A 293 1.75 0.62 14.11
CA GLY A 293 0.76 -0.41 14.34
C GLY A 293 -0.50 -0.20 13.48
N PRO A 294 -0.84 -1.10 12.56
CA PRO A 294 -0.05 -2.22 12.01
C PRO A 294 1.18 -1.82 11.21
N TYR A 295 1.32 -0.56 10.80
CA TYR A 295 2.45 -0.03 10.05
C TYR A 295 2.95 1.28 10.67
N SER A 296 4.22 1.62 10.40
CA SER A 296 4.79 2.94 10.74
C SER A 296 3.97 4.06 10.11
N TRP A 297 3.67 5.11 10.90
CA TRP A 297 2.88 6.24 10.42
C TRP A 297 3.64 7.12 9.40
N LEU A 298 4.96 7.08 9.36
CA LEU A 298 5.76 7.88 8.41
C LEU A 298 6.11 7.16 7.10
N GLY A 299 5.58 5.94 6.89
CA GLY A 299 5.64 5.38 5.55
C GLY A 299 6.67 4.29 5.33
N PHE A 300 6.69 3.32 6.23
CA PHE A 300 7.38 2.06 6.03
C PHE A 300 6.36 0.90 6.12
N PRO A 301 5.70 0.55 4.98
CA PRO A 301 5.83 1.10 3.60
C PRO A 301 5.11 2.44 3.40
N PRO A 302 5.49 3.26 2.38
CA PRO A 302 4.89 4.57 2.12
C PRO A 302 3.50 4.44 1.46
N SER A 303 2.44 4.31 2.26
CA SER A 303 1.07 4.19 1.80
C SER A 303 0.14 5.18 2.53
N VAL A 304 -1.14 4.89 2.54
CA VAL A 304 -2.20 5.79 3.04
C VAL A 304 -2.12 6.10 4.54
N GLN A 305 -1.44 5.28 5.35
CA GLN A 305 -1.22 5.58 6.77
C GLN A 305 -0.31 6.80 7.01
N ARG A 306 0.36 7.31 5.98
CA ARG A 306 1.16 8.54 6.05
C ARG A 306 0.35 9.76 6.51
N ILE A 307 -0.97 9.75 6.30
CA ILE A 307 -1.84 10.83 6.80
C ILE A 307 -1.80 10.93 8.34
N LEU A 308 -1.67 9.78 9.04
CA LEU A 308 -1.49 9.77 10.50
C LEU A 308 -0.16 10.41 10.89
N GLY A 309 0.90 10.08 10.15
CA GLY A 309 2.24 10.65 10.34
C GLY A 309 2.27 12.16 10.12
N MET A 310 1.55 12.67 9.12
CA MET A 310 1.42 14.10 8.85
C MET A 310 0.78 14.82 10.04
N MET A 311 -0.41 14.41 10.46
CA MET A 311 -1.12 14.97 11.62
C MET A 311 -0.31 14.86 12.92
N TRP A 312 0.39 13.73 13.11
CA TRP A 312 1.24 13.52 14.27
C TRP A 312 2.44 14.48 14.29
N MET A 313 3.12 14.70 13.14
CA MET A 313 4.25 15.64 13.05
C MET A 313 3.81 17.07 13.31
N GLU A 314 2.64 17.50 12.83
CA GLU A 314 2.09 18.81 13.15
C GLU A 314 1.85 18.98 14.66
N GLN A 315 1.17 18.02 15.26
CA GLN A 315 0.91 18.04 16.70
C GLN A 315 2.20 18.03 17.52
N LEU A 316 3.26 17.40 17.02
CA LEU A 316 4.55 17.29 17.70
C LEU A 316 5.40 18.57 17.56
N PHE A 317 5.44 19.15 16.36
CA PHE A 317 6.36 20.24 16.04
C PHE A 317 5.70 21.62 16.01
N TYR A 318 4.40 21.68 15.74
CA TYR A 318 3.65 22.92 15.51
C TYR A 318 2.32 22.96 16.28
N PRO A 319 2.30 22.56 17.57
CA PRO A 319 1.06 22.42 18.33
C PRO A 319 0.25 23.72 18.44
N GLU A 320 0.89 24.90 18.28
CA GLU A 320 0.23 26.19 18.31
C GLU A 320 -0.66 26.49 17.09
N TYR A 321 -0.48 25.74 15.99
CA TYR A 321 -1.31 25.82 14.77
C TYR A 321 -2.38 24.74 14.71
N CYS A 322 -2.34 23.73 15.61
CA CYS A 322 -3.24 22.60 15.60
C CYS A 322 -4.46 22.85 16.47
N ASP A 323 -5.64 22.90 15.85
CA ASP A 323 -6.93 23.00 16.54
C ASP A 323 -7.78 21.69 16.43
N PHE A 324 -7.19 20.61 15.92
CA PHE A 324 -7.84 19.33 15.73
C PHE A 324 -7.52 18.33 16.84
N ASP A 325 -8.42 17.36 17.03
CA ASP A 325 -8.24 16.23 17.97
C ASP A 325 -7.56 15.05 17.25
N LEU A 326 -6.23 14.93 17.41
CA LEU A 326 -5.47 13.85 16.82
C LEU A 326 -5.99 12.46 17.23
N LYS A 327 -6.39 12.28 18.51
CA LYS A 327 -6.90 11.00 18.99
C LYS A 327 -8.20 10.62 18.29
N ALA A 328 -9.10 11.59 18.10
CA ALA A 328 -10.35 11.36 17.36
C ALA A 328 -10.05 10.99 15.89
N ALA A 329 -9.16 11.73 15.22
CA ALA A 329 -8.77 11.44 13.84
C ALA A 329 -8.12 10.07 13.69
N VAL A 330 -7.19 9.70 14.59
CA VAL A 330 -6.56 8.36 14.60
C VAL A 330 -7.59 7.26 14.83
N THR A 331 -8.52 7.45 15.78
CA THR A 331 -9.57 6.46 16.07
C THR A 331 -10.47 6.24 14.85
N GLU A 332 -10.86 7.31 14.16
CA GLU A 332 -11.63 7.24 12.91
C GLU A 332 -10.84 6.53 11.79
N TYR A 333 -9.53 6.85 11.65
CA TYR A 333 -8.68 6.14 10.71
C TYR A 333 -8.68 4.63 10.95
N TYR A 334 -8.47 4.19 12.18
CA TYR A 334 -8.43 2.76 12.51
C TYR A 334 -9.75 2.07 12.21
N SER A 335 -10.88 2.72 12.49
CA SER A 335 -12.20 2.20 12.16
C SER A 335 -12.39 2.09 10.64
N LEU A 336 -12.02 3.10 9.86
CA LEU A 336 -12.24 3.15 8.41
C LEU A 336 -11.25 2.27 7.61
N PHE A 337 -9.95 2.28 7.99
CA PHE A 337 -8.87 1.69 7.18
C PHE A 337 -8.40 0.33 7.69
N TYR A 338 -8.49 0.08 9.00
CA TYR A 338 -8.09 -1.19 9.59
C TYR A 338 -9.28 -2.02 10.10
N HIS A 339 -10.50 -1.49 9.96
CA HIS A 339 -11.74 -2.14 10.45
C HIS A 339 -11.63 -2.51 11.94
N CYS A 340 -10.96 -1.65 12.71
CA CYS A 340 -10.60 -1.86 14.10
C CYS A 340 -11.15 -0.73 14.98
N GLU A 341 -11.89 -1.10 16.05
CA GLU A 341 -12.30 -0.16 17.08
C GLU A 341 -11.12 0.09 18.03
N LEU A 342 -10.35 1.15 17.76
CA LEU A 342 -9.18 1.50 18.56
C LEU A 342 -9.59 1.91 19.99
N THR A 343 -9.06 1.21 20.97
CA THR A 343 -9.29 1.54 22.38
C THR A 343 -8.35 2.66 22.86
N ASP A 344 -8.76 3.36 23.96
CA ASP A 344 -7.90 4.37 24.59
C ASP A 344 -6.52 3.81 24.97
N VAL A 345 -6.47 2.58 25.47
CA VAL A 345 -5.21 1.92 25.87
C VAL A 345 -4.30 1.67 24.65
N GLN A 346 -4.87 1.25 23.52
CA GLN A 346 -4.11 1.05 22.27
C GLN A 346 -3.59 2.39 21.74
N TYR A 347 -4.42 3.43 21.73
CA TYR A 347 -3.97 4.77 21.32
C TYR A 347 -2.83 5.30 22.19
N GLU A 348 -2.96 5.21 23.52
CA GLU A 348 -1.93 5.62 24.46
C GLU A 348 -0.62 4.85 24.25
N ALA A 349 -0.70 3.56 23.93
CA ALA A 349 0.48 2.75 23.60
C ALA A 349 1.14 3.20 22.29
N LEU A 350 0.36 3.51 21.25
CA LEU A 350 0.88 4.00 19.97
C LEU A 350 1.71 5.28 20.11
N VAL A 351 1.29 6.21 20.97
CA VAL A 351 1.93 7.51 21.12
C VAL A 351 2.83 7.64 22.34
N ALA A 352 3.05 6.56 23.11
CA ALA A 352 3.76 6.57 24.37
C ALA A 352 5.18 7.11 24.29
N ASN A 353 5.91 6.78 23.20
CA ASN A 353 7.29 7.18 22.97
C ASN A 353 7.41 8.48 22.14
N SER A 354 6.29 9.16 21.91
CA SER A 354 6.21 10.44 21.23
C SER A 354 5.39 11.46 22.03
N LEU A 355 4.12 11.66 21.74
CA LEU A 355 3.25 12.65 22.44
C LEU A 355 3.03 12.34 23.91
N GLY A 356 3.07 11.09 24.33
CA GLY A 356 2.99 10.66 25.72
C GLY A 356 4.19 11.05 26.59
N LYS A 357 5.30 11.47 25.98
CA LYS A 357 6.53 11.92 26.69
C LYS A 357 6.47 13.35 27.21
N VAL A 358 5.55 14.15 26.74
CA VAL A 358 5.43 15.56 27.09
C VAL A 358 4.71 15.64 28.44
N GLY A 359 5.48 15.38 29.51
CA GLY A 359 5.07 15.52 30.89
C GLY A 359 5.98 16.47 31.62
#